data_0ecdf5b3f85c57ccdb2333ba4bead934
#
_entry.id   0ecdf5b3f85c57ccdb2333ba4bead934
#
_cell.length_a   1.000
_cell.length_b   1.000
_cell.length_c   1.000
_cell.angle_alpha   90.00
_cell.angle_beta   90.00
_cell.angle_gamma   90.00
#
_symmetry.space_group_name_H-M   'P 1'
#
loop_
_entity.id
_entity.type
_entity.pdbx_description
1 polymer ?
#
loop_
_entity_poly.entity_id
_entity_poly.type
_entity_poly.pdbx_seq_one_letter_code
_entity_poly.pdbx_strand_id
1 'polypeptide(L)'
;INLFARSGPTTVQGAIALADALEQRGRSDEARRLITDWWRTRSFDDATQTRILTRWGSSLTQADHTARLNMLLLGPHGPATRAMIQLVPSDRQAVANAVMALRTAYSPDAIVANLSPTQALDPAVALERVRILRSQNRQSEGFALLAALPAAPSHTEGQNTLWSERRNYFLDALERRNGQAAYDAMAGHGFPSGERKVDAEFFAGWAALVKLNDPARAARHFETLRQASSTPITQGRALYWLGRTAEAQGNTPAAVQYYRDGARHIQTFYGQLAAEKAGITTINLPADPVPTGSDIAAFEANEVVRALRILGETGEMSLFRVFAYQLDDDLPGPTGLALLMDLSRNYNEGFTAMMVGRAASQRGFLMPERQYPIRIPPSVPGAAPLEFTQAITRQESSFDPRARSHANARGMMQFLPATGRS
;
A
#
# COMPACT_ATOMS: atom_id res chain seq x y z
N ILE A 1 0.58 -20.13 21.89
CA ILE A 1 1.50 -20.57 20.83
C ILE A 1 0.69 -20.99 19.60
N ASN A 2 -0.27 -21.91 19.75
CA ASN A 2 -1.05 -22.44 18.60
C ASN A 2 -1.81 -21.36 17.82
N LEU A 3 -2.28 -20.30 18.50
CA LEU A 3 -2.93 -19.16 17.86
C LEU A 3 -2.06 -18.51 16.78
N PHE A 4 -0.75 -18.44 17.00
CA PHE A 4 0.20 -17.83 16.07
C PHE A 4 0.91 -18.83 15.14
N ALA A 5 0.49 -20.10 15.13
CA ALA A 5 1.18 -21.16 14.36
C ALA A 5 1.10 -20.97 12.85
N ARG A 6 0.04 -20.32 12.34
CA ARG A 6 -0.17 -20.13 10.89
C ARG A 6 0.46 -18.85 10.36
N SER A 7 0.23 -17.71 11.01
CA SER A 7 0.56 -16.38 10.48
C SER A 7 1.56 -15.60 11.33
N GLY A 8 1.95 -16.13 12.48
CA GLY A 8 2.73 -15.37 13.47
C GLY A 8 1.94 -14.20 14.08
N PRO A 9 2.57 -13.42 14.94
CA PRO A 9 1.96 -12.22 15.50
C PRO A 9 1.97 -11.07 14.48
N THR A 10 0.87 -10.33 14.38
CA THR A 10 0.74 -9.14 13.53
C THR A 10 0.89 -7.84 14.30
N THR A 11 0.88 -7.88 15.64
CA THR A 11 1.04 -6.74 16.53
C THR A 11 2.19 -6.98 17.50
N VAL A 12 2.80 -5.91 18.00
CA VAL A 12 3.89 -6.04 19.01
C VAL A 12 3.40 -6.66 20.31
N GLN A 13 2.15 -6.40 20.71
CA GLN A 13 1.53 -7.03 21.87
C GLN A 13 1.40 -8.55 21.67
N GLY A 14 0.99 -8.96 20.47
CA GLY A 14 0.96 -10.37 20.08
C GLY A 14 2.34 -11.02 20.08
N ALA A 15 3.37 -10.31 19.59
CA ALA A 15 4.75 -10.79 19.60
C ALA A 15 5.29 -10.96 21.05
N ILE A 16 5.01 -10.01 21.91
CA ILE A 16 5.36 -10.08 23.35
C ILE A 16 4.64 -11.25 24.02
N ALA A 17 3.32 -11.41 23.79
CA ALA A 17 2.55 -12.51 24.36
C ALA A 17 3.03 -13.88 23.86
N LEU A 18 3.42 -13.98 22.59
CA LEU A 18 4.00 -15.21 22.05
C LEU A 18 5.38 -15.50 22.66
N ALA A 19 6.23 -14.47 22.80
CA ALA A 19 7.55 -14.62 23.42
C ALA A 19 7.42 -15.08 24.88
N ASP A 20 6.50 -14.48 25.66
CA ASP A 20 6.18 -14.88 27.02
C ASP A 20 5.76 -16.35 27.11
N ALA A 21 4.86 -16.78 26.21
CA ALA A 21 4.37 -18.16 26.16
C ALA A 21 5.46 -19.16 25.73
N LEU A 22 6.40 -18.74 24.87
CA LEU A 22 7.56 -19.56 24.46
C LEU A 22 8.53 -19.76 25.64
N GLU A 23 8.84 -18.69 26.38
CA GLU A 23 9.69 -18.76 27.56
C GLU A 23 9.11 -19.69 28.63
N GLN A 24 7.82 -19.57 28.94
CA GLN A 24 7.11 -20.46 29.88
C GLN A 24 7.18 -21.95 29.49
N ARG A 25 7.43 -22.24 28.22
CA ARG A 25 7.59 -23.59 27.65
C ARG A 25 9.05 -24.01 27.50
N GLY A 26 10.02 -23.24 28.03
CA GLY A 26 11.44 -23.51 27.88
C GLY A 26 12.03 -23.24 26.50
N ARG A 27 11.25 -22.57 25.57
CA ARG A 27 11.65 -22.26 24.20
C ARG A 27 12.25 -20.85 24.11
N SER A 28 13.20 -20.55 25.03
CA SER A 28 13.76 -19.19 25.18
C SER A 28 14.50 -18.68 23.93
N ASP A 29 15.14 -19.57 23.17
CA ASP A 29 15.83 -19.19 21.93
C ASP A 29 14.87 -18.74 20.83
N GLU A 30 13.67 -19.30 20.78
CA GLU A 30 12.65 -18.88 19.83
C GLU A 30 12.03 -17.54 20.24
N ALA A 31 11.79 -17.36 21.55
CA ALA A 31 11.34 -16.07 22.07
C ALA A 31 12.34 -14.96 21.75
N ARG A 32 13.63 -15.22 21.96
CA ARG A 32 14.72 -14.28 21.66
C ARG A 32 14.74 -13.92 20.17
N ARG A 33 14.72 -14.91 19.28
CA ARG A 33 14.70 -14.67 17.82
C ARG A 33 13.50 -13.82 17.41
N LEU A 34 12.31 -14.12 17.92
CA LEU A 34 11.09 -13.36 17.66
C LEU A 34 11.23 -11.89 18.09
N ILE A 35 11.66 -11.65 19.34
CA ILE A 35 11.81 -10.29 19.86
C ILE A 35 12.93 -9.53 19.12
N THR A 36 14.05 -10.17 18.79
CA THR A 36 15.14 -9.55 18.03
C THR A 36 14.68 -9.13 16.62
N ASP A 37 13.91 -9.98 15.94
CA ASP A 37 13.34 -9.64 14.62
C ASP A 37 12.41 -8.44 14.72
N TRP A 38 11.47 -8.45 15.65
CA TRP A 38 10.56 -7.32 15.90
C TRP A 38 11.32 -6.05 16.29
N TRP A 39 12.33 -6.16 17.12
CA TRP A 39 13.18 -5.05 17.52
C TRP A 39 13.85 -4.36 16.34
N ARG A 40 14.37 -5.15 15.40
CA ARG A 40 15.09 -4.64 14.23
C ARG A 40 14.18 -4.08 13.14
N THR A 41 12.94 -4.60 13.02
CA THR A 41 12.12 -4.41 11.81
C THR A 41 10.81 -3.67 12.02
N ARG A 42 10.35 -3.50 13.28
CA ARG A 42 9.05 -2.92 13.57
C ARG A 42 9.13 -1.67 14.43
N SER A 43 8.31 -0.66 14.06
CA SER A 43 8.13 0.54 14.88
C SER A 43 7.07 0.28 15.95
N PHE A 44 7.30 0.78 17.17
CA PHE A 44 6.37 0.79 18.30
C PHE A 44 6.70 1.94 19.24
N ASP A 45 5.80 2.25 20.15
CA ASP A 45 5.91 3.38 21.05
C ASP A 45 7.03 3.22 22.10
N ASP A 46 7.33 4.31 22.79
CA ASP A 46 8.39 4.37 23.79
C ASP A 46 8.13 3.44 24.99
N ALA A 47 6.87 3.34 25.42
CA ALA A 47 6.49 2.45 26.54
C ALA A 47 6.74 0.97 26.19
N THR A 48 6.37 0.56 24.98
CA THR A 48 6.63 -0.78 24.48
C THR A 48 8.13 -1.02 24.29
N GLN A 49 8.87 -0.03 23.79
CA GLN A 49 10.32 -0.09 23.66
C GLN A 49 10.99 -0.31 25.03
N THR A 50 10.61 0.45 26.03
CA THR A 50 11.11 0.34 27.40
C THR A 50 10.78 -1.03 27.99
N ARG A 51 9.59 -1.55 27.79
CA ARG A 51 9.18 -2.88 28.23
C ARG A 51 10.06 -3.98 27.62
N ILE A 52 10.36 -3.91 26.33
CA ILE A 52 11.24 -4.88 25.66
C ILE A 52 12.66 -4.78 26.19
N LEU A 53 13.21 -3.58 26.34
CA LEU A 53 14.54 -3.37 26.91
C LEU A 53 14.66 -3.89 28.34
N THR A 54 13.67 -3.65 29.18
CA THR A 54 13.66 -4.12 30.58
C THR A 54 13.68 -5.65 30.64
N ARG A 55 12.94 -6.32 29.75
CA ARG A 55 12.78 -7.77 29.83
C ARG A 55 13.84 -8.56 29.05
N TRP A 56 14.13 -8.12 27.82
CA TRP A 56 15.01 -8.83 26.89
C TRP A 56 16.27 -8.05 26.50
N GLY A 57 16.50 -6.89 27.10
CA GLY A 57 17.63 -6.01 26.73
C GLY A 57 18.99 -6.69 26.82
N SER A 58 19.20 -7.55 27.81
CA SER A 58 20.43 -8.31 27.95
C SER A 58 20.70 -9.32 26.81
N SER A 59 19.68 -9.69 26.06
CA SER A 59 19.80 -10.58 24.90
C SER A 59 19.93 -9.83 23.57
N LEU A 60 19.72 -8.51 23.56
CA LEU A 60 19.87 -7.67 22.38
C LEU A 60 21.31 -7.17 22.27
N THR A 61 21.90 -7.36 21.11
CA THR A 61 23.27 -6.93 20.82
C THR A 61 23.33 -5.47 20.39
N GLN A 62 24.53 -4.88 20.40
CA GLN A 62 24.76 -3.53 19.87
C GLN A 62 24.39 -3.41 18.37
N ALA A 63 24.55 -4.50 17.61
CA ALA A 63 24.10 -4.56 16.22
C ALA A 63 22.56 -4.50 16.12
N ASP A 64 21.84 -5.09 17.08
CA ASP A 64 20.37 -5.01 17.12
C ASP A 64 19.89 -3.59 17.42
N HIS A 65 20.56 -2.91 18.36
CA HIS A 65 20.26 -1.52 18.66
C HIS A 65 20.56 -0.59 17.47
N THR A 66 21.67 -0.83 16.76
CA THR A 66 22.02 -0.09 15.55
C THR A 66 20.99 -0.30 14.43
N ALA A 67 20.57 -1.54 14.19
CA ALA A 67 19.55 -1.83 13.20
C ALA A 67 18.22 -1.13 13.52
N ARG A 68 17.80 -1.15 14.79
CA ARG A 68 16.63 -0.42 15.27
C ARG A 68 16.73 1.07 15.03
N LEU A 69 17.85 1.71 15.45
CA LEU A 69 18.04 3.14 15.25
C LEU A 69 18.01 3.51 13.78
N ASN A 70 18.67 2.72 12.92
CA ASN A 70 18.64 2.95 11.47
C ASN A 70 17.22 2.95 10.89
N MET A 71 16.38 2.04 11.35
CA MET A 71 14.97 2.02 10.99
C MET A 71 14.24 3.28 11.48
N LEU A 72 14.39 3.62 12.77
CA LEU A 72 13.67 4.74 13.37
C LEU A 72 14.08 6.11 12.79
N LEU A 73 15.33 6.28 12.36
CA LEU A 73 15.81 7.51 11.73
C LEU A 73 15.12 7.81 10.38
N LEU A 74 14.60 6.79 9.71
CA LEU A 74 13.88 6.93 8.44
C LEU A 74 12.37 7.17 8.62
N GLY A 75 11.87 7.03 9.85
CA GLY A 75 10.47 7.26 10.22
C GLY A 75 10.25 8.58 10.97
N PRO A 76 9.07 8.75 11.58
CA PRO A 76 8.81 9.85 12.51
C PRO A 76 9.75 9.78 13.72
N HIS A 77 10.37 10.92 14.08
CA HIS A 77 11.22 10.99 15.27
C HIS A 77 10.41 11.32 16.52
N GLY A 78 10.56 10.50 17.55
CA GLY A 78 9.90 10.65 18.82
C GLY A 78 10.81 10.29 20.01
N PRO A 79 10.24 10.15 21.21
CA PRO A 79 10.97 9.69 22.40
C PRO A 79 11.71 8.37 22.18
N ALA A 80 11.05 7.39 21.55
CA ALA A 80 11.65 6.09 21.23
C ALA A 80 12.94 6.23 20.38
N THR A 81 12.94 7.10 19.37
CA THR A 81 14.13 7.35 18.52
C THR A 81 15.27 7.97 19.34
N ARG A 82 14.97 8.98 20.17
CA ARG A 82 15.95 9.66 21.00
C ARG A 82 16.58 8.73 22.03
N ALA A 83 15.78 7.88 22.66
CA ALA A 83 16.27 6.90 23.64
C ALA A 83 17.27 5.90 23.05
N MET A 84 17.13 5.56 21.76
CA MET A 84 18.05 4.64 21.08
C MET A 84 19.45 5.21 20.84
N ILE A 85 19.62 6.54 20.79
CA ILE A 85 20.91 7.16 20.45
C ILE A 85 21.99 6.74 21.45
N GLN A 86 21.66 6.64 22.72
CA GLN A 86 22.62 6.27 23.78
C GLN A 86 23.00 4.77 23.77
N LEU A 87 22.27 3.95 23.01
CA LEU A 87 22.48 2.49 22.97
C LEU A 87 23.34 2.05 21.77
N VAL A 88 23.83 2.97 20.97
CA VAL A 88 24.62 2.69 19.77
C VAL A 88 26.03 3.28 19.83
N PRO A 89 26.98 2.80 19.00
CA PRO A 89 28.34 3.36 18.95
C PRO A 89 28.38 4.83 18.59
N SER A 90 29.45 5.53 18.98
CA SER A 90 29.60 6.99 18.81
C SER A 90 29.52 7.47 17.35
N ASP A 91 30.00 6.67 16.41
CA ASP A 91 29.89 6.94 14.97
C ASP A 91 28.43 6.97 14.51
N ARG A 92 27.60 6.06 15.03
CA ARG A 92 26.13 6.03 14.76
C ARG A 92 25.38 7.12 15.52
N GLN A 93 25.83 7.49 16.72
CA GLN A 93 25.29 8.65 17.43
C GLN A 93 25.50 9.94 16.63
N ALA A 94 26.67 10.11 16.01
CA ALA A 94 26.94 11.26 15.16
C ALA A 94 25.96 11.35 13.98
N VAL A 95 25.69 10.24 13.29
CA VAL A 95 24.70 10.18 12.22
C VAL A 95 23.31 10.52 12.73
N ALA A 96 22.87 9.93 13.84
CA ALA A 96 21.55 10.17 14.41
C ALA A 96 21.34 11.64 14.79
N ASN A 97 22.34 12.24 15.44
CA ASN A 97 22.31 13.66 15.80
C ASN A 97 22.26 14.56 14.55
N ALA A 98 23.00 14.22 13.50
CA ALA A 98 22.95 14.94 12.23
C ALA A 98 21.56 14.83 11.57
N VAL A 99 20.97 13.65 11.53
CA VAL A 99 19.61 13.44 10.97
C VAL A 99 18.57 14.25 11.74
N MET A 100 18.66 14.27 13.09
CA MET A 100 17.75 15.08 13.91
C MET A 100 17.94 16.57 13.68
N ALA A 101 19.19 17.04 13.57
CA ALA A 101 19.50 18.43 13.28
C ALA A 101 19.02 18.85 11.88
N LEU A 102 19.19 17.99 10.87
CA LEU A 102 18.73 18.25 9.50
C LEU A 102 17.22 18.43 9.41
N ARG A 103 16.41 17.79 10.25
CA ARG A 103 14.94 17.94 10.22
C ARG A 103 14.46 19.36 10.44
N THR A 104 15.18 20.14 11.21
CA THR A 104 14.84 21.53 11.55
C THR A 104 15.80 22.56 10.94
N ALA A 105 16.82 22.09 10.22
CA ALA A 105 17.85 22.96 9.65
C ALA A 105 17.33 23.74 8.44
N TYR A 106 17.76 25.01 8.37
CA TYR A 106 17.61 25.82 7.18
C TYR A 106 18.67 25.45 6.12
N SER A 107 19.92 25.18 6.53
CA SER A 107 21.01 24.78 5.63
C SER A 107 21.58 23.42 6.03
N PRO A 108 21.62 22.44 5.10
CA PRO A 108 22.18 21.13 5.39
C PRO A 108 23.70 21.10 5.37
N ASP A 109 24.35 22.02 4.67
CA ASP A 109 25.78 21.91 4.31
C ASP A 109 26.69 21.98 5.54
N ALA A 110 26.41 22.87 6.50
CA ALA A 110 27.17 22.99 7.75
C ALA A 110 27.07 21.74 8.64
N ILE A 111 25.92 21.09 8.66
CA ILE A 111 25.72 19.84 9.43
C ILE A 111 26.49 18.70 8.79
N VAL A 112 26.39 18.58 7.46
CA VAL A 112 27.02 17.49 6.70
C VAL A 112 28.54 17.63 6.68
N ALA A 113 29.07 18.85 6.70
CA ALA A 113 30.54 19.11 6.75
C ALA A 113 31.22 18.51 8.02
N ASN A 114 30.45 18.26 9.08
CA ASN A 114 30.97 17.65 10.30
C ASN A 114 30.88 16.10 10.29
N LEU A 115 30.40 15.50 9.20
CA LEU A 115 30.31 14.05 9.03
C LEU A 115 31.47 13.52 8.19
N SER A 116 31.89 12.29 8.44
CA SER A 116 32.77 11.59 7.52
C SER A 116 32.07 11.35 6.16
N PRO A 117 32.82 11.12 5.06
CA PRO A 117 32.22 10.85 3.75
C PRO A 117 31.20 9.68 3.77
N THR A 118 31.48 8.63 4.53
CA THR A 118 30.58 7.48 4.71
C THR A 118 29.31 7.85 5.46
N GLN A 119 29.41 8.65 6.51
CA GLN A 119 28.26 9.12 7.27
C GLN A 119 27.39 10.10 6.48
N ALA A 120 27.99 10.93 5.64
CA ALA A 120 27.27 11.86 4.76
C ALA A 120 26.45 11.15 3.67
N LEU A 121 26.81 9.91 3.32
CA LEU A 121 26.09 9.03 2.40
C LEU A 121 25.11 8.06 3.10
N ASP A 122 25.00 8.14 4.43
CA ASP A 122 23.99 7.34 5.15
C ASP A 122 22.60 7.63 4.60
N PRO A 123 21.78 6.61 4.34
CA PRO A 123 20.44 6.78 3.75
C PRO A 123 19.54 7.77 4.50
N ALA A 124 19.59 7.80 5.83
CA ALA A 124 18.78 8.73 6.61
C ALA A 124 19.28 10.18 6.48
N VAL A 125 20.61 10.41 6.44
CA VAL A 125 21.21 11.71 6.18
C VAL A 125 20.87 12.17 4.76
N ALA A 126 21.03 11.30 3.78
CA ALA A 126 20.78 11.61 2.37
C ALA A 126 19.30 11.99 2.14
N LEU A 127 18.35 11.26 2.72
CA LEU A 127 16.92 11.55 2.56
C LEU A 127 16.51 12.89 3.22
N GLU A 128 17.05 13.22 4.40
CA GLU A 128 16.77 14.53 4.99
C GLU A 128 17.39 15.67 4.16
N ARG A 129 18.59 15.47 3.60
CA ARG A 129 19.20 16.43 2.66
C ARG A 129 18.36 16.61 1.40
N VAL A 130 17.91 15.53 0.79
CA VAL A 130 17.02 15.54 -0.39
C VAL A 130 15.78 16.40 -0.12
N ARG A 131 15.13 16.22 1.04
CA ARG A 131 13.98 17.02 1.45
C ARG A 131 14.27 18.51 1.55
N ILE A 132 15.39 18.87 2.20
CA ILE A 132 15.80 20.27 2.35
C ILE A 132 16.16 20.89 1.00
N LEU A 133 16.98 20.23 0.19
CA LEU A 133 17.39 20.69 -1.14
C LEU A 133 16.19 20.96 -2.04
N ARG A 134 15.16 20.10 -1.99
CA ARG A 134 13.90 20.33 -2.70
C ARG A 134 13.21 21.61 -2.21
N SER A 135 13.10 21.81 -0.90
CA SER A 135 12.48 23.01 -0.33
C SER A 135 13.23 24.32 -0.68
N GLN A 136 14.51 24.21 -1.00
CA GLN A 136 15.38 25.33 -1.39
C GLN A 136 15.52 25.52 -2.90
N ASN A 137 14.77 24.79 -3.72
CA ASN A 137 14.91 24.79 -5.18
C ASN A 137 16.30 24.33 -5.70
N ARG A 138 17.05 23.53 -4.91
CA ARG A 138 18.34 22.91 -5.27
C ARG A 138 18.13 21.47 -5.78
N GLN A 139 17.17 21.28 -6.70
CA GLN A 139 16.73 19.93 -7.13
C GLN A 139 17.85 19.12 -7.77
N SER A 140 18.75 19.75 -8.54
CA SER A 140 19.84 19.03 -9.21
C SER A 140 20.73 18.26 -8.22
N GLU A 141 21.02 18.88 -7.08
CA GLU A 141 21.79 18.25 -6.00
C GLU A 141 21.00 17.12 -5.32
N GLY A 142 19.70 17.33 -5.12
CA GLY A 142 18.82 16.31 -4.57
C GLY A 142 18.65 15.11 -5.49
N PHE A 143 18.56 15.30 -6.81
CA PHE A 143 18.56 14.21 -7.79
C PHE A 143 19.85 13.39 -7.71
N ALA A 144 21.01 14.03 -7.62
CA ALA A 144 22.28 13.34 -7.49
C ALA A 144 22.33 12.45 -6.23
N LEU A 145 21.79 12.95 -5.12
CA LEU A 145 21.68 12.18 -3.87
C LEU A 145 20.72 11.00 -3.99
N LEU A 146 19.55 11.20 -4.60
CA LEU A 146 18.59 10.10 -4.84
C LEU A 146 19.17 8.99 -5.73
N ALA A 147 19.92 9.37 -6.76
CA ALA A 147 20.60 8.44 -7.65
C ALA A 147 21.73 7.66 -6.95
N ALA A 148 22.36 8.26 -5.95
CA ALA A 148 23.45 7.64 -5.19
C ALA A 148 22.95 6.69 -4.08
N LEU A 149 21.66 6.66 -3.76
CA LEU A 149 21.12 5.76 -2.76
C LEU A 149 21.21 4.30 -3.23
N PRO A 150 21.89 3.40 -2.48
CA PRO A 150 22.26 2.08 -2.98
C PRO A 150 21.08 1.12 -3.13
N ALA A 151 20.06 1.25 -2.29
CA ALA A 151 18.85 0.43 -2.30
C ALA A 151 17.74 1.11 -1.49
N ALA A 152 16.50 0.70 -1.74
CA ALA A 152 15.39 1.08 -0.86
C ALA A 152 15.56 0.44 0.53
N PRO A 153 15.18 1.15 1.61
CA PRO A 153 15.15 0.57 2.93
C PRO A 153 14.31 -0.71 2.99
N SER A 154 14.71 -1.65 3.84
CA SER A 154 14.00 -2.93 3.97
C SER A 154 12.68 -2.84 4.74
N HIS A 155 12.50 -1.79 5.55
CA HIS A 155 11.32 -1.59 6.39
C HIS A 155 10.34 -0.54 5.79
N THR A 156 9.07 -0.68 6.16
CA THR A 156 7.96 0.07 5.57
C THR A 156 8.11 1.59 5.72
N GLU A 157 8.51 2.08 6.89
CA GLU A 157 8.67 3.53 7.16
C GLU A 157 9.71 4.16 6.24
N GLY A 158 10.86 3.52 6.10
CA GLY A 158 11.92 3.99 5.20
C GLY A 158 11.51 3.94 3.73
N GLN A 159 10.81 2.89 3.32
CA GLN A 159 10.24 2.81 1.98
C GLN A 159 9.21 3.91 1.73
N ASN A 160 8.38 4.24 2.73
CA ASN A 160 7.42 5.35 2.66
C ASN A 160 8.13 6.69 2.47
N THR A 161 9.17 6.94 3.25
CA THR A 161 9.95 8.18 3.19
C THR A 161 10.64 8.32 1.83
N LEU A 162 11.32 7.28 1.37
CA LEU A 162 11.97 7.27 0.05
C LEU A 162 10.95 7.46 -1.09
N TRP A 163 9.82 6.76 -1.04
CA TRP A 163 8.74 6.89 -2.01
C TRP A 163 8.20 8.33 -2.07
N SER A 164 7.94 8.93 -0.91
CA SER A 164 7.43 10.29 -0.82
C SER A 164 8.38 11.30 -1.47
N GLU A 165 9.69 11.19 -1.20
CA GLU A 165 10.66 12.10 -1.80
C GLU A 165 10.82 11.85 -3.32
N ARG A 166 10.92 10.59 -3.78
CA ARG A 166 10.95 10.28 -5.21
C ARG A 166 9.73 10.83 -5.95
N ARG A 167 8.54 10.65 -5.36
CA ARG A 167 7.29 11.19 -5.92
C ARG A 167 7.29 12.72 -5.98
N ASN A 168 7.76 13.39 -4.93
CA ASN A 168 7.86 14.85 -4.92
C ASN A 168 8.83 15.35 -6.00
N TYR A 169 9.99 14.73 -6.15
CA TYR A 169 10.95 15.06 -7.21
C TYR A 169 10.40 14.77 -8.61
N PHE A 170 9.66 13.70 -8.78
CA PHE A 170 8.98 13.39 -10.03
C PHE A 170 7.99 14.49 -10.43
N LEU A 171 7.13 14.92 -9.50
CA LEU A 171 6.14 15.97 -9.75
C LEU A 171 6.81 17.32 -10.05
N ASP A 172 7.82 17.70 -9.28
CA ASP A 172 8.62 18.92 -9.50
C ASP A 172 9.30 18.91 -10.88
N ALA A 173 9.86 17.78 -11.28
CA ALA A 173 10.45 17.62 -12.61
C ALA A 173 9.43 17.78 -13.74
N LEU A 174 8.21 17.28 -13.54
CA LEU A 174 7.11 17.46 -14.51
C LEU A 174 6.68 18.92 -14.62
N GLU A 175 6.54 19.63 -13.50
CA GLU A 175 6.22 21.07 -13.48
C GLU A 175 7.27 21.89 -14.24
N ARG A 176 8.54 21.53 -14.07
CA ARG A 176 9.69 22.15 -14.78
C ARG A 176 9.87 21.63 -16.21
N ARG A 177 9.01 20.77 -16.70
CA ARG A 177 9.08 20.14 -18.03
C ARG A 177 10.41 19.40 -18.30
N ASN A 178 11.07 18.91 -17.24
CA ASN A 178 12.30 18.15 -17.33
C ASN A 178 11.98 16.64 -17.34
N GLY A 179 11.76 16.08 -18.54
CA GLY A 179 11.43 14.68 -18.72
C GLY A 179 12.50 13.70 -18.23
N GLN A 180 13.80 14.05 -18.42
CA GLN A 180 14.88 13.20 -17.93
C GLN A 180 14.90 13.15 -16.40
N ALA A 181 14.81 14.28 -15.72
CA ALA A 181 14.73 14.30 -14.26
C ALA A 181 13.50 13.57 -13.72
N ALA A 182 12.35 13.67 -14.38
CA ALA A 182 11.15 12.90 -14.02
C ALA A 182 11.40 11.38 -14.14
N TYR A 183 12.03 10.93 -15.20
CA TYR A 183 12.42 9.54 -15.36
C TYR A 183 13.40 9.11 -14.26
N ASP A 184 14.46 9.87 -14.03
CA ASP A 184 15.52 9.54 -13.06
C ASP A 184 15.00 9.51 -11.61
N ALA A 185 13.99 10.31 -11.29
CA ALA A 185 13.35 10.29 -9.98
C ALA A 185 12.71 8.93 -9.67
N MET A 186 12.20 8.23 -10.71
CA MET A 186 11.50 6.96 -10.54
C MET A 186 12.34 5.76 -10.94
N ALA A 187 13.17 5.86 -11.97
CA ALA A 187 14.09 4.80 -12.34
C ALA A 187 15.12 4.54 -11.23
N GLY A 188 15.56 3.30 -11.08
CA GLY A 188 16.51 2.94 -10.01
C GLY A 188 15.96 3.09 -8.60
N HIS A 189 14.66 3.00 -8.41
CA HIS A 189 13.98 3.16 -7.12
C HIS A 189 14.39 2.12 -6.05
N GLY A 190 14.82 0.93 -6.45
CA GLY A 190 15.31 -0.12 -5.55
C GLY A 190 14.24 -0.80 -4.68
N PHE A 191 12.94 -0.52 -4.84
CA PHE A 191 11.88 -1.21 -4.08
C PHE A 191 11.81 -2.68 -4.48
N PRO A 192 11.86 -3.62 -3.50
CA PRO A 192 11.93 -5.05 -3.81
C PRO A 192 10.59 -5.61 -4.31
N SER A 193 9.46 -5.13 -3.77
CA SER A 193 8.12 -5.63 -4.06
C SER A 193 7.05 -4.63 -3.60
N GLY A 194 5.78 -4.98 -3.80
CA GLY A 194 4.61 -4.26 -3.27
C GLY A 194 4.23 -3.04 -4.10
N GLU A 195 3.27 -2.28 -3.57
CA GLU A 195 2.64 -1.15 -4.25
C GLU A 195 3.64 -0.09 -4.74
N ARG A 196 4.68 0.22 -3.93
CA ARG A 196 5.69 1.22 -4.30
C ARG A 196 6.53 0.82 -5.48
N LYS A 197 6.87 -0.48 -5.62
CA LYS A 197 7.53 -0.99 -6.82
C LYS A 197 6.62 -0.84 -8.03
N VAL A 198 5.37 -1.27 -7.89
CA VAL A 198 4.34 -1.18 -8.95
C VAL A 198 4.19 0.27 -9.45
N ASP A 199 4.10 1.23 -8.54
CA ASP A 199 3.93 2.63 -8.93
C ASP A 199 5.22 3.26 -9.48
N ALA A 200 6.38 2.95 -8.91
CA ALA A 200 7.65 3.45 -9.41
C ALA A 200 7.95 2.96 -10.83
N GLU A 201 7.74 1.68 -11.10
CA GLU A 201 7.88 1.11 -12.43
C GLU A 201 6.88 1.72 -13.43
N PHE A 202 5.64 1.96 -12.97
CA PHE A 202 4.65 2.64 -13.81
C PHE A 202 5.09 4.07 -14.17
N PHE A 203 5.48 4.88 -13.20
CA PHE A 203 5.87 6.27 -13.46
C PHE A 203 7.18 6.37 -14.26
N ALA A 204 8.15 5.47 -14.03
CA ALA A 204 9.36 5.39 -14.84
C ALA A 204 9.04 5.04 -16.30
N GLY A 205 8.23 4.00 -16.52
CA GLY A 205 7.80 3.61 -17.86
C GLY A 205 7.00 4.72 -18.57
N TRP A 206 6.09 5.38 -17.85
CA TRP A 206 5.34 6.50 -18.38
C TRP A 206 6.24 7.69 -18.75
N ALA A 207 7.19 8.06 -17.91
CA ALA A 207 8.14 9.13 -18.22
C ALA A 207 9.03 8.78 -19.41
N ALA A 208 9.50 7.53 -19.50
CA ALA A 208 10.28 7.06 -20.64
C ALA A 208 9.49 7.17 -21.96
N LEU A 209 8.23 6.72 -21.98
CA LEU A 209 7.41 6.76 -23.19
C LEU A 209 6.97 8.18 -23.55
N VAL A 210 6.38 8.90 -22.57
CA VAL A 210 5.63 10.14 -22.84
C VAL A 210 6.53 11.37 -22.81
N LYS A 211 7.58 11.37 -21.99
CA LYS A 211 8.48 12.53 -21.83
C LYS A 211 9.78 12.41 -22.61
N LEU A 212 10.31 11.19 -22.73
CA LEU A 212 11.58 10.94 -23.41
C LEU A 212 11.41 10.38 -24.82
N ASN A 213 10.20 9.96 -25.20
CA ASN A 213 9.92 9.27 -26.44
C ASN A 213 10.85 8.04 -26.65
N ASP A 214 11.10 7.31 -25.54
CA ASP A 214 11.94 6.11 -25.52
C ASP A 214 11.08 4.85 -25.25
N PRO A 215 10.45 4.29 -26.28
CA PRO A 215 9.59 3.12 -26.11
C PRO A 215 10.35 1.86 -25.71
N ALA A 216 11.64 1.75 -26.04
CA ALA A 216 12.44 0.59 -25.65
C ALA A 216 12.68 0.56 -24.14
N ARG A 217 12.95 1.72 -23.55
CA ARG A 217 13.09 1.90 -22.09
C ARG A 217 11.77 1.69 -21.39
N ALA A 218 10.69 2.25 -21.93
CA ALA A 218 9.33 2.11 -21.40
C ALA A 218 8.86 0.66 -21.34
N ALA A 219 9.13 -0.13 -22.40
CA ALA A 219 8.77 -1.55 -22.44
C ALA A 219 9.35 -2.34 -21.28
N ARG A 220 10.62 -2.08 -20.91
CA ARG A 220 11.26 -2.78 -19.78
C ARG A 220 10.55 -2.50 -18.45
N HIS A 221 10.20 -1.25 -18.21
CA HIS A 221 9.47 -0.85 -16.99
C HIS A 221 8.07 -1.44 -16.94
N PHE A 222 7.30 -1.38 -18.04
CA PHE A 222 5.95 -1.93 -18.05
C PHE A 222 5.92 -3.45 -17.98
N GLU A 223 6.95 -4.13 -18.51
CA GLU A 223 7.08 -5.57 -18.32
C GLU A 223 7.44 -5.93 -16.87
N THR A 224 8.35 -5.17 -16.24
CA THR A 224 8.65 -5.30 -14.80
C THR A 224 7.40 -5.03 -13.95
N LEU A 225 6.60 -4.00 -14.30
CA LEU A 225 5.32 -3.71 -13.69
C LEU A 225 4.36 -4.90 -13.79
N ARG A 226 4.24 -5.51 -14.98
CA ARG A 226 3.38 -6.67 -15.22
C ARG A 226 3.76 -7.86 -14.35
N GLN A 227 5.05 -8.08 -14.15
CA GLN A 227 5.59 -9.17 -13.32
C GLN A 227 5.50 -8.88 -11.82
N ALA A 228 5.42 -7.60 -11.41
CA ALA A 228 5.45 -7.21 -10.01
C ALA A 228 4.15 -7.53 -9.24
N SER A 229 3.01 -7.71 -9.92
CA SER A 229 1.72 -7.97 -9.29
C SER A 229 0.75 -8.64 -10.26
N SER A 230 0.01 -9.64 -9.77
CA SER A 230 -1.03 -10.33 -10.52
C SER A 230 -2.42 -9.68 -10.41
N THR A 231 -2.56 -8.59 -9.67
CA THR A 231 -3.86 -7.93 -9.48
C THR A 231 -4.40 -7.39 -10.81
N PRO A 232 -5.71 -7.47 -11.07
CA PRO A 232 -6.33 -6.98 -12.31
C PRO A 232 -6.01 -5.53 -12.62
N ILE A 233 -5.92 -4.67 -11.58
CA ILE A 233 -5.58 -3.25 -11.74
C ILE A 233 -4.17 -3.10 -12.32
N THR A 234 -3.19 -3.83 -11.78
CA THR A 234 -1.80 -3.76 -12.26
C THR A 234 -1.66 -4.39 -13.64
N GLN A 235 -2.29 -5.56 -13.86
CA GLN A 235 -2.25 -6.25 -15.16
C GLN A 235 -2.89 -5.41 -16.26
N GLY A 236 -4.09 -4.87 -16.04
CA GLY A 236 -4.75 -3.98 -17.00
C GLY A 236 -3.91 -2.75 -17.33
N ARG A 237 -3.32 -2.10 -16.30
CA ARG A 237 -2.43 -0.94 -16.46
C ARG A 237 -1.18 -1.29 -17.28
N ALA A 238 -0.49 -2.38 -16.91
CA ALA A 238 0.73 -2.79 -17.60
C ALA A 238 0.47 -3.15 -19.06
N LEU A 239 -0.57 -3.95 -19.34
CA LEU A 239 -0.92 -4.38 -20.69
C LEU A 239 -1.37 -3.22 -21.57
N TYR A 240 -2.17 -2.27 -21.06
CA TYR A 240 -2.51 -1.07 -21.80
C TYR A 240 -1.26 -0.28 -22.22
N TRP A 241 -0.34 -0.03 -21.29
CA TRP A 241 0.86 0.76 -21.57
C TRP A 241 1.90 0.00 -22.40
N LEU A 242 1.96 -1.33 -22.33
CA LEU A 242 2.72 -2.17 -23.29
C LEU A 242 2.13 -2.04 -24.70
N GLY A 243 0.81 -2.01 -24.81
CA GLY A 243 0.13 -1.73 -26.09
C GLY A 243 0.50 -0.35 -26.66
N ARG A 244 0.45 0.71 -25.83
CA ARG A 244 0.88 2.07 -26.21
C ARG A 244 2.36 2.14 -26.60
N THR A 245 3.19 1.32 -25.94
CA THR A 245 4.61 1.23 -26.24
C THR A 245 4.85 0.54 -27.59
N ALA A 246 4.13 -0.55 -27.86
CA ALA A 246 4.20 -1.25 -29.14
C ALA A 246 3.69 -0.38 -30.30
N GLU A 247 2.63 0.43 -30.10
CA GLU A 247 2.21 1.44 -31.07
C GLU A 247 3.34 2.42 -31.41
N ALA A 248 4.02 2.95 -30.38
CA ALA A 248 5.14 3.89 -30.56
C ALA A 248 6.35 3.26 -31.27
N GLN A 249 6.49 1.93 -31.21
CA GLN A 249 7.50 1.16 -31.93
C GLN A 249 7.06 0.78 -33.36
N GLY A 250 5.84 1.12 -33.78
CA GLY A 250 5.28 0.71 -35.06
C GLY A 250 4.85 -0.77 -35.11
N ASN A 251 4.86 -1.48 -33.98
CA ASN A 251 4.49 -2.89 -33.90
C ASN A 251 2.98 -3.07 -33.63
N THR A 252 2.18 -2.81 -34.65
CA THR A 252 0.70 -2.90 -34.57
C THR A 252 0.22 -4.30 -34.12
N PRO A 253 0.76 -5.43 -34.63
CA PRO A 253 0.29 -6.75 -34.17
C PRO A 253 0.48 -6.96 -32.65
N ALA A 254 1.64 -6.59 -32.10
CA ALA A 254 1.89 -6.67 -30.67
C ALA A 254 0.99 -5.72 -29.87
N ALA A 255 0.76 -4.50 -30.37
CA ALA A 255 -0.12 -3.54 -29.73
C ALA A 255 -1.55 -4.08 -29.59
N VAL A 256 -2.11 -4.63 -30.65
CA VAL A 256 -3.45 -5.23 -30.66
C VAL A 256 -3.53 -6.39 -29.66
N GLN A 257 -2.49 -7.24 -29.62
CA GLN A 257 -2.47 -8.36 -28.66
C GLN A 257 -2.45 -7.88 -27.21
N TYR A 258 -1.61 -6.91 -26.87
CA TYR A 258 -1.55 -6.34 -25.53
C TYR A 258 -2.89 -5.70 -25.12
N TYR A 259 -3.55 -4.98 -26.03
CA TYR A 259 -4.86 -4.41 -25.76
C TYR A 259 -5.94 -5.47 -25.54
N ARG A 260 -5.97 -6.54 -26.33
CA ARG A 260 -6.89 -7.66 -26.12
C ARG A 260 -6.68 -8.35 -24.77
N ASP A 261 -5.42 -8.55 -24.38
CA ASP A 261 -5.10 -9.15 -23.10
C ASP A 261 -5.46 -8.19 -21.94
N GLY A 262 -5.20 -6.89 -22.10
CA GLY A 262 -5.59 -5.86 -21.14
C GLY A 262 -7.10 -5.77 -20.94
N ALA A 263 -7.86 -5.91 -22.01
CA ALA A 263 -9.34 -5.89 -22.00
C ALA A 263 -9.98 -7.01 -21.16
N ARG A 264 -9.26 -8.10 -20.89
CA ARG A 264 -9.73 -9.14 -19.95
C ARG A 264 -9.93 -8.62 -18.53
N HIS A 265 -9.32 -7.49 -18.19
CA HIS A 265 -9.45 -6.81 -16.91
C HIS A 265 -10.47 -5.65 -16.99
N ILE A 266 -11.60 -5.89 -17.61
CA ILE A 266 -12.63 -4.90 -17.96
C ILE A 266 -13.18 -4.12 -16.76
N GLN A 267 -13.11 -4.68 -15.55
CA GLN A 267 -13.49 -4.01 -14.30
C GLN A 267 -12.53 -2.89 -13.89
N THR A 268 -11.41 -2.72 -14.60
CA THR A 268 -10.40 -1.71 -14.29
C THR A 268 -10.39 -0.59 -15.34
N PHE A 269 -9.96 0.60 -14.93
CA PHE A 269 -9.85 1.76 -15.82
C PHE A 269 -9.02 1.45 -17.08
N TYR A 270 -7.82 0.89 -16.90
CA TYR A 270 -6.96 0.57 -18.03
C TYR A 270 -7.44 -0.63 -18.84
N GLY A 271 -8.19 -1.54 -18.23
CA GLY A 271 -8.87 -2.62 -18.95
C GLY A 271 -9.93 -2.10 -19.92
N GLN A 272 -10.69 -1.09 -19.52
CA GLN A 272 -11.67 -0.41 -20.37
C GLN A 272 -10.99 0.35 -21.52
N LEU A 273 -9.93 1.11 -21.24
CA LEU A 273 -9.14 1.78 -22.29
C LEU A 273 -8.51 0.78 -23.27
N ALA A 274 -8.08 -0.38 -22.77
CA ALA A 274 -7.55 -1.44 -23.61
C ALA A 274 -8.63 -2.06 -24.50
N ALA A 275 -9.84 -2.26 -23.97
CA ALA A 275 -10.98 -2.73 -24.75
C ALA A 275 -11.35 -1.75 -25.88
N GLU A 276 -11.38 -0.46 -25.58
CA GLU A 276 -11.60 0.59 -26.59
C GLU A 276 -10.54 0.53 -27.69
N LYS A 277 -9.26 0.47 -27.32
CA LYS A 277 -8.14 0.36 -28.27
C LYS A 277 -8.17 -0.94 -29.10
N ALA A 278 -8.70 -2.02 -28.54
CA ALA A 278 -8.88 -3.29 -29.23
C ALA A 278 -10.14 -3.33 -30.13
N GLY A 279 -10.96 -2.27 -30.15
CA GLY A 279 -12.22 -2.21 -30.89
C GLY A 279 -13.33 -3.10 -30.30
N ILE A 280 -13.24 -3.42 -29.00
CA ILE A 280 -14.25 -4.24 -28.31
C ILE A 280 -15.39 -3.31 -27.87
N THR A 281 -16.53 -3.44 -28.55
CA THR A 281 -17.72 -2.62 -28.30
C THR A 281 -18.75 -3.27 -27.39
N THR A 282 -18.65 -4.61 -27.22
CA THR A 282 -19.57 -5.38 -26.37
C THR A 282 -18.80 -5.93 -25.16
N ILE A 283 -19.24 -5.56 -23.97
CA ILE A 283 -18.66 -6.06 -22.72
C ILE A 283 -19.49 -7.24 -22.23
N ASN A 284 -18.87 -8.42 -22.22
CA ASN A 284 -19.47 -9.61 -21.63
C ASN A 284 -18.98 -9.75 -20.18
N LEU A 285 -19.86 -9.48 -19.21
CA LEU A 285 -19.56 -9.69 -17.79
C LEU A 285 -19.89 -11.15 -17.41
N PRO A 286 -19.11 -11.77 -16.52
CA PRO A 286 -19.45 -13.08 -15.99
C PRO A 286 -20.71 -12.99 -15.13
N ALA A 287 -21.46 -14.08 -15.05
CA ALA A 287 -22.51 -14.19 -14.03
C ALA A 287 -21.89 -14.33 -12.63
N ASP A 288 -22.59 -13.83 -11.62
CA ASP A 288 -22.22 -14.08 -10.24
C ASP A 288 -22.33 -15.59 -9.93
N PRO A 289 -21.47 -16.13 -9.03
CA PRO A 289 -21.57 -17.52 -8.63
C PRO A 289 -22.90 -17.79 -7.95
N VAL A 290 -23.52 -18.95 -8.30
CA VAL A 290 -24.72 -19.46 -7.65
C VAL A 290 -24.28 -20.56 -6.68
N PRO A 291 -24.31 -20.33 -5.34
CA PRO A 291 -23.91 -21.33 -4.38
C PRO A 291 -24.81 -22.57 -4.42
N THR A 292 -24.19 -23.74 -4.43
CA THR A 292 -24.90 -25.02 -4.27
C THR A 292 -25.23 -25.32 -2.80
N GLY A 293 -26.08 -26.30 -2.53
CA GLY A 293 -26.34 -26.73 -1.15
C GLY A 293 -25.09 -27.20 -0.41
N SER A 294 -24.14 -27.81 -1.12
CA SER A 294 -22.83 -28.20 -0.55
C SER A 294 -21.93 -27.01 -0.23
N ASP A 295 -21.94 -25.97 -1.05
CA ASP A 295 -21.18 -24.74 -0.79
C ASP A 295 -21.71 -24.04 0.46
N ILE A 296 -23.03 -23.94 0.58
CA ILE A 296 -23.68 -23.35 1.75
C ILE A 296 -23.36 -24.17 2.99
N ALA A 297 -23.45 -25.48 2.95
CA ALA A 297 -23.14 -26.34 4.09
C ALA A 297 -21.67 -26.22 4.53
N ALA A 298 -20.75 -26.18 3.59
CA ALA A 298 -19.33 -25.99 3.87
C ALA A 298 -19.04 -24.59 4.48
N PHE A 299 -19.70 -23.55 3.98
CA PHE A 299 -19.61 -22.20 4.52
C PHE A 299 -20.13 -22.13 5.96
N GLU A 300 -21.30 -22.69 6.23
CA GLU A 300 -21.92 -22.71 7.56
C GLU A 300 -21.14 -23.57 8.58
N ALA A 301 -20.41 -24.58 8.12
CA ALA A 301 -19.55 -25.39 8.97
C ALA A 301 -18.29 -24.66 9.45
N ASN A 302 -17.93 -23.54 8.82
CA ASN A 302 -16.77 -22.75 9.20
C ASN A 302 -17.01 -22.07 10.57
N GLU A 303 -16.02 -22.22 11.49
CA GLU A 303 -16.14 -21.65 12.85
C GLU A 303 -16.22 -20.12 12.82
N VAL A 304 -15.52 -19.43 11.89
CA VAL A 304 -15.56 -17.98 11.75
C VAL A 304 -16.94 -17.51 11.27
N VAL A 305 -17.60 -18.26 10.37
CA VAL A 305 -18.96 -17.97 9.93
C VAL A 305 -19.94 -18.07 11.11
N ARG A 306 -19.81 -19.12 11.95
CA ARG A 306 -20.63 -19.25 13.17
C ARG A 306 -20.41 -18.08 14.13
N ALA A 307 -19.16 -17.66 14.31
CA ALA A 307 -18.85 -16.48 15.11
C ALA A 307 -19.46 -15.21 14.51
N LEU A 308 -19.40 -15.01 13.18
CA LEU A 308 -20.02 -13.88 12.50
C LEU A 308 -21.54 -13.83 12.72
N ARG A 309 -22.23 -14.97 12.71
CA ARG A 309 -23.67 -15.01 13.01
C ARG A 309 -23.97 -14.56 14.43
N ILE A 310 -23.23 -15.06 15.42
CA ILE A 310 -23.38 -14.64 16.82
C ILE A 310 -23.14 -13.13 16.96
N LEU A 311 -22.04 -12.62 16.38
CA LEU A 311 -21.71 -11.21 16.42
C LEU A 311 -22.78 -10.33 15.73
N GLY A 312 -23.35 -10.82 14.62
CA GLY A 312 -24.44 -10.16 13.91
C GLY A 312 -25.73 -10.12 14.74
N GLU A 313 -26.09 -11.22 15.38
CA GLU A 313 -27.27 -11.34 16.23
C GLU A 313 -27.16 -10.52 17.52
N THR A 314 -25.96 -10.41 18.09
CA THR A 314 -25.70 -9.61 19.30
C THR A 314 -25.44 -8.13 19.02
N GLY A 315 -25.32 -7.73 17.74
CA GLY A 315 -25.07 -6.34 17.36
C GLY A 315 -23.60 -5.89 17.49
N GLU A 316 -22.66 -6.82 17.70
CA GLU A 316 -21.23 -6.53 17.84
C GLU A 316 -20.55 -6.27 16.48
N MET A 317 -21.05 -5.26 15.74
CA MET A 317 -20.66 -4.99 14.34
C MET A 317 -19.17 -4.63 14.17
N SER A 318 -18.51 -4.09 15.17
CA SER A 318 -17.08 -3.79 15.11
C SER A 318 -16.24 -5.07 15.01
N LEU A 319 -16.58 -6.08 15.81
CA LEU A 319 -15.94 -7.39 15.76
C LEU A 319 -16.37 -8.15 14.51
N PHE A 320 -17.64 -8.06 14.11
CA PHE A 320 -18.13 -8.65 12.86
C PHE A 320 -17.25 -8.26 11.67
N ARG A 321 -16.94 -6.97 11.52
CA ARG A 321 -16.10 -6.49 10.42
C ARG A 321 -14.69 -7.08 10.45
N VAL A 322 -14.07 -7.14 11.64
CA VAL A 322 -12.72 -7.71 11.81
C VAL A 322 -12.70 -9.18 11.37
N PHE A 323 -13.69 -9.96 11.82
CA PHE A 323 -13.80 -11.37 11.49
C PHE A 323 -14.14 -11.60 10.00
N ALA A 324 -14.99 -10.74 9.42
CA ALA A 324 -15.34 -10.83 8.01
C ALA A 324 -14.13 -10.53 7.10
N TYR A 325 -13.31 -9.53 7.45
CA TYR A 325 -12.08 -9.21 6.69
C TYR A 325 -10.99 -10.27 6.85
N GLN A 326 -10.92 -10.95 7.99
CA GLN A 326 -10.03 -12.11 8.11
C GLN A 326 -10.52 -13.29 7.29
N LEU A 327 -11.83 -13.54 7.29
CA LEU A 327 -12.42 -14.67 6.57
C LEU A 327 -12.31 -14.50 5.04
N ASP A 328 -12.35 -13.26 4.52
CA ASP A 328 -12.24 -13.04 3.08
C ASP A 328 -10.87 -13.46 2.52
N ASP A 329 -9.81 -13.35 3.32
CA ASP A 329 -8.47 -13.83 2.98
C ASP A 329 -8.38 -15.37 2.97
N ASP A 330 -9.13 -16.04 3.86
CA ASP A 330 -9.10 -17.50 4.03
C ASP A 330 -10.00 -18.25 3.04
N LEU A 331 -11.03 -17.58 2.48
CA LEU A 331 -11.96 -18.22 1.54
C LEU A 331 -11.29 -18.42 0.16
N PRO A 332 -11.29 -19.67 -0.38
CA PRO A 332 -10.46 -20.02 -1.53
C PRO A 332 -10.97 -19.49 -2.88
N GLY A 333 -12.26 -19.16 -2.99
CA GLY A 333 -12.88 -18.86 -4.27
C GLY A 333 -14.09 -17.95 -4.22
N PRO A 334 -14.64 -17.59 -5.39
CA PRO A 334 -15.69 -16.57 -5.49
C PRO A 334 -17.00 -16.97 -4.81
N THR A 335 -17.34 -18.26 -4.77
CA THR A 335 -18.59 -18.75 -4.14
C THR A 335 -18.63 -18.47 -2.64
N GLY A 336 -17.53 -18.77 -1.92
CA GLY A 336 -17.43 -18.46 -0.48
C GLY A 336 -17.46 -16.96 -0.21
N LEU A 337 -16.80 -16.16 -1.06
CA LEU A 337 -16.81 -14.70 -0.97
C LEU A 337 -18.21 -14.12 -1.25
N ALA A 338 -18.95 -14.68 -2.21
CA ALA A 338 -20.34 -14.32 -2.46
C ALA A 338 -21.22 -14.58 -1.24
N LEU A 339 -21.08 -15.74 -0.61
CA LEU A 339 -21.80 -16.08 0.63
C LEU A 339 -21.46 -15.14 1.77
N LEU A 340 -20.20 -14.75 1.93
CA LEU A 340 -19.76 -13.76 2.95
C LEU A 340 -20.33 -12.36 2.68
N MET A 341 -20.39 -11.94 1.41
CA MET A 341 -21.03 -10.67 1.03
C MET A 341 -22.53 -10.70 1.34
N ASP A 342 -23.21 -11.79 1.04
CA ASP A 342 -24.64 -11.94 1.31
C ASP A 342 -24.92 -12.01 2.83
N LEU A 343 -24.10 -12.72 3.60
CA LEU A 343 -24.16 -12.74 5.07
C LEU A 343 -24.00 -11.33 5.66
N SER A 344 -23.02 -10.56 5.16
CA SER A 344 -22.80 -9.19 5.63
C SER A 344 -24.02 -8.30 5.35
N ARG A 345 -24.64 -8.42 4.17
CA ARG A 345 -25.87 -7.69 3.83
C ARG A 345 -27.03 -8.04 4.73
N ASN A 346 -27.19 -9.32 5.09
CA ASN A 346 -28.26 -9.80 5.97
C ASN A 346 -28.21 -9.13 7.37
N TYR A 347 -27.03 -8.72 7.81
CA TYR A 347 -26.83 -7.96 9.05
C TYR A 347 -26.70 -6.44 8.85
N ASN A 348 -27.18 -5.90 7.71
CA ASN A 348 -27.08 -4.47 7.37
C ASN A 348 -25.65 -3.91 7.28
N GLU A 349 -24.65 -4.79 7.10
CA GLU A 349 -23.26 -4.44 6.92
C GLU A 349 -22.90 -4.35 5.42
N GLY A 350 -23.64 -3.52 4.68
CA GLY A 350 -23.45 -3.31 3.25
C GLY A 350 -22.05 -2.80 2.88
N PHE A 351 -21.46 -1.94 3.73
CA PHE A 351 -20.06 -1.50 3.57
C PHE A 351 -19.09 -2.68 3.66
N THR A 352 -19.25 -3.57 4.66
CA THR A 352 -18.44 -4.78 4.82
C THR A 352 -18.55 -5.67 3.58
N ALA A 353 -19.76 -5.90 3.07
CA ALA A 353 -19.98 -6.63 1.82
C ALA A 353 -19.22 -6.02 0.64
N MET A 354 -19.20 -4.67 0.53
CA MET A 354 -18.45 -3.98 -0.52
C MET A 354 -16.93 -4.12 -0.35
N MET A 355 -16.41 -4.15 0.88
CA MET A 355 -14.98 -4.37 1.14
C MET A 355 -14.55 -5.79 0.76
N VAL A 356 -15.33 -6.81 1.15
CA VAL A 356 -15.13 -8.20 0.71
C VAL A 356 -15.17 -8.30 -0.83
N GLY A 357 -16.12 -7.61 -1.46
CA GLY A 357 -16.21 -7.55 -2.93
C GLY A 357 -14.98 -6.89 -3.59
N ARG A 358 -14.39 -5.85 -2.96
CA ARG A 358 -13.14 -5.24 -3.44
C ARG A 358 -11.95 -6.19 -3.31
N ALA A 359 -11.84 -6.89 -2.17
CA ALA A 359 -10.80 -7.90 -1.97
C ALA A 359 -10.93 -9.03 -3.01
N ALA A 360 -12.15 -9.53 -3.24
CA ALA A 360 -12.43 -10.49 -4.31
C ALA A 360 -12.00 -9.99 -5.70
N SER A 361 -12.30 -8.73 -6.03
CA SER A 361 -11.91 -8.11 -7.31
C SER A 361 -10.38 -8.03 -7.47
N GLN A 362 -9.64 -7.73 -6.40
CA GLN A 362 -8.17 -7.72 -6.42
C GLN A 362 -7.58 -9.11 -6.66
N ARG A 363 -8.28 -10.16 -6.23
CA ARG A 363 -7.94 -11.56 -6.50
C ARG A 363 -8.40 -12.04 -7.90
N GLY A 364 -9.03 -11.17 -8.69
CA GLY A 364 -9.51 -11.46 -10.03
C GLY A 364 -10.94 -12.02 -10.10
N PHE A 365 -11.66 -12.10 -8.98
CA PHE A 365 -13.03 -12.58 -8.95
C PHE A 365 -14.01 -11.43 -9.21
N LEU A 366 -14.56 -11.39 -10.42
CA LEU A 366 -15.56 -10.41 -10.81
C LEU A 366 -16.96 -11.00 -10.56
N MET A 367 -17.74 -10.34 -9.70
CA MET A 367 -19.12 -10.67 -9.34
C MET A 367 -19.98 -9.41 -9.54
N PRO A 368 -20.40 -9.11 -10.78
CA PRO A 368 -21.00 -7.83 -11.15
C PRO A 368 -22.20 -7.43 -10.29
N GLU A 369 -23.14 -8.35 -10.05
CA GLU A 369 -24.36 -8.06 -9.28
C GLU A 369 -24.07 -7.71 -7.82
N ARG A 370 -23.09 -8.42 -7.21
CA ARG A 370 -22.71 -8.19 -5.82
C ARG A 370 -21.73 -7.04 -5.62
N GLN A 371 -20.83 -6.78 -6.57
CA GLN A 371 -19.80 -5.76 -6.45
C GLN A 371 -20.25 -4.38 -6.95
N TYR A 372 -21.34 -4.34 -7.76
CA TYR A 372 -21.89 -3.10 -8.34
C TYR A 372 -23.40 -3.02 -8.09
N PRO A 373 -23.86 -2.99 -6.83
CA PRO A 373 -25.28 -2.91 -6.52
C PRO A 373 -25.87 -1.63 -7.08
N ILE A 374 -27.02 -1.74 -7.74
CA ILE A 374 -27.77 -0.59 -8.23
C ILE A 374 -28.66 -0.06 -7.11
N ARG A 375 -28.46 1.20 -6.72
CA ARG A 375 -29.29 1.91 -5.77
C ARG A 375 -29.98 3.07 -6.49
N ILE A 376 -31.27 3.05 -6.58
CA ILE A 376 -32.05 4.07 -7.28
C ILE A 376 -32.20 5.29 -6.35
N PRO A 377 -31.57 6.44 -6.66
CA PRO A 377 -31.77 7.67 -5.91
C PRO A 377 -33.18 8.25 -6.19
N PRO A 378 -33.66 9.19 -5.34
CA PRO A 378 -34.85 9.96 -5.66
C PRO A 378 -34.74 10.63 -7.02
N SER A 379 -35.83 10.63 -7.80
CA SER A 379 -35.89 11.34 -9.08
C SER A 379 -35.96 12.84 -8.84
N VAL A 380 -35.01 13.58 -9.42
CA VAL A 380 -34.96 15.04 -9.33
C VAL A 380 -34.77 15.62 -10.73
N PRO A 381 -35.52 16.66 -11.15
CA PRO A 381 -35.29 17.30 -12.44
C PRO A 381 -33.86 17.82 -12.57
N GLY A 382 -33.21 17.52 -13.69
CA GLY A 382 -31.81 17.92 -13.92
C GLY A 382 -30.77 17.06 -13.22
N ALA A 383 -31.14 15.93 -12.62
CA ALA A 383 -30.21 14.99 -12.01
C ALA A 383 -29.18 14.48 -13.04
N ALA A 384 -27.96 14.22 -12.57
CA ALA A 384 -26.94 13.53 -13.36
C ALA A 384 -27.40 12.11 -13.75
N PRO A 385 -26.85 11.53 -14.83
CA PRO A 385 -27.14 10.14 -15.20
C PRO A 385 -26.94 9.18 -14.03
N LEU A 386 -27.78 8.14 -13.94
CA LEU A 386 -27.76 7.18 -12.85
C LEU A 386 -26.37 6.52 -12.71
N GLU A 387 -25.77 6.14 -13.82
CA GLU A 387 -24.45 5.50 -13.87
C GLU A 387 -23.36 6.38 -13.26
N PHE A 388 -23.39 7.69 -13.55
CA PHE A 388 -22.46 8.65 -12.98
C PHE A 388 -22.66 8.77 -11.45
N THR A 389 -23.90 8.92 -11.01
CA THR A 389 -24.23 9.01 -9.58
C THR A 389 -23.81 7.76 -8.83
N GLN A 390 -24.05 6.56 -9.39
CA GLN A 390 -23.64 5.29 -8.80
C GLN A 390 -22.11 5.17 -8.71
N ALA A 391 -21.40 5.56 -9.76
CA ALA A 391 -19.94 5.51 -9.81
C ALA A 391 -19.32 6.41 -8.72
N ILE A 392 -19.80 7.65 -8.58
CA ILE A 392 -19.35 8.57 -7.52
C ILE A 392 -19.65 7.99 -6.13
N THR A 393 -20.88 7.57 -5.89
CA THR A 393 -21.31 7.01 -4.60
C THR A 393 -20.47 5.79 -4.20
N ARG A 394 -20.17 4.92 -5.17
CA ARG A 394 -19.30 3.75 -4.94
C ARG A 394 -17.87 4.17 -4.59
N GLN A 395 -17.33 5.17 -5.26
CA GLN A 395 -15.98 5.65 -5.03
C GLN A 395 -15.84 6.38 -3.70
N GLU A 396 -16.78 7.23 -3.35
CA GLU A 396 -16.72 8.07 -2.17
C GLU A 396 -16.93 7.31 -0.85
N SER A 397 -17.85 6.36 -0.83
CA SER A 397 -18.21 5.69 0.43
C SER A 397 -18.47 4.20 0.32
N SER A 398 -18.37 3.59 -0.85
CA SER A 398 -18.86 2.22 -1.09
C SER A 398 -20.33 2.05 -0.68
N PHE A 399 -21.15 3.06 -0.94
CA PHE A 399 -22.57 3.14 -0.59
C PHE A 399 -22.86 3.15 0.93
N ASP A 400 -21.92 3.57 1.77
CA ASP A 400 -22.16 3.71 3.21
C ASP A 400 -22.86 5.05 3.52
N PRO A 401 -24.14 5.02 3.95
CA PRO A 401 -24.86 6.25 4.31
C PRO A 401 -24.32 6.89 5.61
N ARG A 402 -23.58 6.15 6.42
CA ARG A 402 -22.98 6.59 7.69
C ARG A 402 -21.56 7.11 7.53
N ALA A 403 -20.99 7.04 6.34
CA ALA A 403 -19.62 7.44 6.09
C ALA A 403 -19.36 8.89 6.52
N ARG A 404 -18.24 9.11 7.20
CA ARG A 404 -17.75 10.42 7.62
C ARG A 404 -16.25 10.50 7.49
N SER A 405 -15.76 11.46 6.71
CA SER A 405 -14.33 11.70 6.54
C SER A 405 -13.73 12.55 7.66
N HIS A 406 -12.40 12.60 7.74
CA HIS A 406 -11.67 13.49 8.66
C HIS A 406 -12.00 14.97 8.40
N ALA A 407 -12.29 15.36 7.15
CA ALA A 407 -12.74 16.70 6.78
C ALA A 407 -14.24 16.94 7.02
N ASN A 408 -14.93 16.00 7.70
CA ASN A 408 -16.37 16.07 7.98
C ASN A 408 -17.27 15.99 6.72
N ALA A 409 -16.79 15.43 5.62
CA ALA A 409 -17.65 15.02 4.50
C ALA A 409 -18.57 13.87 4.96
N ARG A 410 -19.82 13.82 4.51
CA ARG A 410 -20.86 12.93 5.06
C ARG A 410 -21.64 12.18 4.02
N GLY A 411 -22.08 10.98 4.40
CA GLY A 411 -22.99 10.14 3.67
C GLY A 411 -22.41 9.50 2.41
N MET A 412 -23.28 8.92 1.61
CA MET A 412 -22.87 8.12 0.45
C MET A 412 -22.04 8.87 -0.59
N MET A 413 -22.27 10.17 -0.78
CA MET A 413 -21.55 11.00 -1.76
C MET A 413 -20.51 11.93 -1.14
N GLN A 414 -20.25 11.83 0.17
CA GLN A 414 -19.21 12.56 0.89
C GLN A 414 -19.24 14.08 0.67
N PHE A 415 -20.43 14.69 0.71
CA PHE A 415 -20.54 16.14 0.67
C PHE A 415 -20.13 16.78 1.99
N LEU A 416 -19.41 17.90 1.90
CA LEU A 416 -19.20 18.77 3.04
C LEU A 416 -20.54 19.42 3.44
N PRO A 417 -20.79 19.67 4.75
CA PRO A 417 -22.04 20.27 5.20
C PRO A 417 -22.37 21.63 4.55
N ALA A 418 -21.36 22.40 4.15
CA ALA A 418 -21.56 23.64 3.42
C ALA A 418 -22.13 23.39 2.01
N THR A 419 -21.54 22.45 1.27
CA THR A 419 -21.98 22.06 -0.08
C THR A 419 -23.39 21.45 -0.07
N GLY A 420 -23.73 20.68 0.97
CA GLY A 420 -25.07 20.09 1.10
C GLY A 420 -26.17 21.07 1.50
N ARG A 421 -25.85 22.34 1.83
CA ARG A 421 -26.80 23.41 2.13
C ARG A 421 -26.98 24.43 0.98
N SER A 422 -26.09 24.41 0.01
CA SER A 422 -26.15 25.22 -1.21
C SER A 422 -27.04 24.56 -2.26
#